data_6f433d95df0c1d2a50a6381a91b2e17e
#
_entry.id   6f433d95df0c1d2a50a6381a91b2e17e
#
_cell.length_a   1.000
_cell.length_b   1.000
_cell.length_c   1.000
_cell.angle_alpha   90.00
_cell.angle_beta   90.00
_cell.angle_gamma   90.00
#
_symmetry.space_group_name_H-M   'P 1'
#
loop_
_entity.id
_entity.type
_entity.pdbx_description
1 polymer ?
#
loop_
_entity_poly.entity_id
_entity_poly.type
_entity_poly.pdbx_seq_one_letter_code
_entity_poly.pdbx_strand_id
1 'polypeptide(L)'
;MKTFLAQTVDEWRDWLAEHHDSESEVWLVFYKRHTGVASIDYKDALDEALCFGWIDSLVKRLDDRRYARKFTPRRADSRWSTANRKRYAALKASGRLKPAGLERAPTDRTYGPPPPRLELPSKLPPYIEAALRKRPAALRCFEALAPSQRRRYVAWIESAKREETKARRLKEAIRLLAAGKVLGLK
;
A
#
# COMPACT_ATOMS: atom_id res chain seq x y z
N MET A 1 -5.58 1.52 -18.58
CA MET A 1 -4.46 1.18 -17.71
C MET A 1 -3.25 0.92 -18.60
N LYS A 2 -2.35 1.86 -18.71
CA LYS A 2 -1.09 1.70 -19.46
C LYS A 2 -0.15 0.83 -18.64
N THR A 3 0.28 -0.30 -19.19
CA THR A 3 1.19 -1.24 -18.52
C THR A 3 2.54 -1.26 -19.19
N PHE A 4 3.59 -1.45 -18.42
CA PHE A 4 4.94 -1.69 -18.89
C PHE A 4 5.54 -2.90 -18.20
N LEU A 5 6.28 -3.74 -18.91
CA LEU A 5 7.00 -4.88 -18.36
C LEU A 5 8.48 -4.63 -18.60
N ALA A 6 9.23 -4.39 -17.53
CA ALA A 6 10.68 -4.34 -17.58
C ALA A 6 11.26 -5.68 -17.06
N GLN A 7 12.15 -6.26 -17.82
CA GLN A 7 12.92 -7.43 -17.38
C GLN A 7 14.17 -7.01 -16.60
N THR A 8 14.74 -5.86 -16.93
CA THR A 8 15.97 -5.33 -16.33
C THR A 8 15.76 -3.94 -15.73
N VAL A 9 16.72 -3.52 -14.91
CA VAL A 9 16.75 -2.17 -14.33
C VAL A 9 16.93 -1.12 -15.44
N ASP A 10 17.76 -1.41 -16.42
CA ASP A 10 18.07 -0.49 -17.51
C ASP A 10 16.84 -0.23 -18.40
N GLU A 11 16.07 -1.26 -18.75
CA GLU A 11 14.81 -1.06 -19.49
C GLU A 11 13.83 -0.14 -18.75
N TRP A 12 13.73 -0.26 -17.43
CA TRP A 12 12.88 0.63 -16.63
C TRP A 12 13.43 2.04 -16.55
N ARG A 13 14.75 2.17 -16.42
CA ARG A 13 15.44 3.45 -16.40
C ARG A 13 15.28 4.19 -17.72
N ASP A 14 15.43 3.51 -18.84
CA ASP A 14 15.27 4.07 -20.19
C ASP A 14 13.83 4.54 -20.41
N TRP A 15 12.85 3.74 -20.00
CA TRP A 15 11.46 4.15 -20.04
C TRP A 15 11.20 5.43 -19.23
N LEU A 16 11.74 5.50 -18.00
CA LEU A 16 11.63 6.69 -17.17
C LEU A 16 12.33 7.90 -17.79
N ALA A 17 13.50 7.71 -18.40
CA ALA A 17 14.25 8.78 -19.06
C ALA A 17 13.43 9.40 -20.19
N GLU A 18 12.70 8.60 -20.93
CA GLU A 18 11.89 9.05 -22.08
C GLU A 18 10.52 9.62 -21.67
N HIS A 19 9.92 9.12 -20.58
CA HIS A 19 8.50 9.34 -20.32
C HIS A 19 8.19 10.06 -18.99
N HIS A 20 9.18 10.31 -18.11
CA HIS A 20 8.92 10.80 -16.75
C HIS A 20 8.27 12.19 -16.69
N ASP A 21 8.41 13.01 -17.70
CA ASP A 21 7.86 14.37 -17.81
C ASP A 21 6.55 14.43 -18.61
N SER A 22 6.30 13.45 -19.46
CA SER A 22 5.14 13.39 -20.35
C SER A 22 4.01 12.51 -19.84
N GLU A 23 4.32 11.47 -19.06
CA GLU A 23 3.33 10.53 -18.55
C GLU A 23 2.90 10.83 -17.10
N SER A 24 1.60 10.71 -16.85
CA SER A 24 1.03 10.92 -15.51
C SER A 24 0.98 9.66 -14.65
N GLU A 25 1.05 8.47 -15.26
CA GLU A 25 1.07 7.18 -14.58
C GLU A 25 1.51 6.03 -15.49
N VAL A 26 2.07 5.02 -14.88
CA VAL A 26 2.31 3.72 -15.52
C VAL A 26 2.12 2.59 -14.52
N TRP A 27 1.68 1.43 -15.01
CA TRP A 27 1.60 0.22 -14.22
C TRP A 27 2.74 -0.71 -14.60
N LEU A 28 3.81 -0.73 -13.79
CA LEU A 28 4.93 -1.63 -13.97
C LEU A 28 4.53 -3.04 -13.54
N VAL A 29 4.71 -4.00 -14.44
CA VAL A 29 4.33 -5.40 -14.23
C VAL A 29 5.52 -6.18 -13.64
N PHE A 30 5.22 -7.02 -12.65
CA PHE A 30 6.18 -7.88 -11.98
C PHE A 30 5.71 -9.33 -12.04
N TYR A 31 6.63 -10.25 -12.26
CA TYR A 31 6.39 -11.66 -12.05
C TYR A 31 6.54 -12.03 -10.57
N LYS A 32 5.70 -12.95 -10.10
CA LYS A 32 5.81 -13.47 -8.73
C LYS A 32 6.97 -14.47 -8.65
N ARG A 33 7.66 -14.51 -7.52
CA ARG A 33 8.86 -15.37 -7.32
C ARG A 33 8.66 -16.83 -7.68
N HIS A 34 7.48 -17.40 -7.38
CA HIS A 34 7.20 -18.81 -7.68
C HIS A 34 7.13 -19.15 -9.17
N THR A 35 7.10 -18.15 -10.06
CA THR A 35 7.06 -18.38 -11.51
C THR A 35 8.41 -18.68 -12.12
N GLY A 36 9.51 -18.35 -11.42
CA GLY A 36 10.88 -18.45 -11.94
C GLY A 36 11.19 -17.51 -13.12
N VAL A 37 10.22 -16.66 -13.53
CA VAL A 37 10.42 -15.72 -14.63
C VAL A 37 11.15 -14.48 -14.12
N ALA A 38 12.23 -14.09 -14.80
CA ALA A 38 12.98 -12.89 -14.48
C ALA A 38 12.13 -11.63 -14.72
N SER A 39 12.16 -10.74 -13.78
CA SER A 39 11.65 -9.36 -13.89
C SER A 39 12.44 -8.49 -12.94
N ILE A 40 12.41 -7.20 -13.17
CA ILE A 40 13.04 -6.23 -12.27
C ILE A 40 12.59 -6.45 -10.81
N ASP A 41 13.51 -6.35 -9.84
CA ASP A 41 13.15 -6.35 -8.42
C ASP A 41 12.42 -5.05 -8.05
N TYR A 42 11.44 -5.16 -7.16
CA TYR A 42 10.67 -3.98 -6.72
C TYR A 42 11.54 -2.89 -6.09
N LYS A 43 12.60 -3.28 -5.37
CA LYS A 43 13.48 -2.30 -4.72
C LYS A 43 14.25 -1.49 -5.76
N ASP A 44 14.73 -2.14 -6.80
CA ASP A 44 15.46 -1.49 -7.89
C ASP A 44 14.52 -0.63 -8.72
N ALA A 45 13.31 -1.11 -9.00
CA ALA A 45 12.29 -0.33 -9.69
C ALA A 45 11.91 0.94 -8.92
N LEU A 46 11.82 0.86 -7.59
CA LEU A 46 11.54 2.03 -6.74
C LEU A 46 12.73 3.00 -6.71
N ASP A 47 13.94 2.50 -6.66
CA ASP A 47 15.15 3.33 -6.65
C ASP A 47 15.28 4.12 -7.95
N GLU A 48 15.07 3.48 -9.10
CA GLU A 48 15.04 4.18 -10.40
C GLU A 48 13.90 5.21 -10.47
N ALA A 49 12.70 4.84 -10.04
CA ALA A 49 11.57 5.78 -10.00
C ALA A 49 11.89 7.02 -9.18
N LEU A 50 12.52 6.87 -8.00
CA LEU A 50 12.94 7.99 -7.16
C LEU A 50 14.01 8.85 -7.85
N CYS A 51 14.89 8.26 -8.67
CA CYS A 51 15.88 9.01 -9.44
C CYS A 51 15.24 10.00 -10.41
N PHE A 52 14.05 9.69 -10.95
CA PHE A 52 13.28 10.54 -11.85
C PHE A 52 12.11 11.27 -11.18
N GLY A 53 12.07 11.32 -9.84
CA GLY A 53 11.03 12.01 -9.08
C GLY A 53 9.67 11.31 -9.09
N TRP A 54 9.64 10.01 -9.34
CA TRP A 54 8.44 9.17 -9.32
C TRP A 54 8.35 8.34 -8.05
N ILE A 55 7.16 7.83 -7.76
CA ILE A 55 6.87 6.99 -6.58
C ILE A 55 5.82 5.94 -6.92
N ASP A 56 5.89 4.78 -6.28
CA ASP A 56 4.84 3.78 -6.33
C ASP A 56 3.65 4.13 -5.43
N SER A 57 2.47 3.63 -5.76
CA SER A 57 1.24 3.89 -5.00
C SER A 57 0.39 2.64 -4.79
N LEU A 58 -0.21 2.11 -5.83
CA LEU A 58 -1.16 1.01 -5.77
C LEU A 58 -0.55 -0.30 -6.25
N VAL A 59 -1.00 -1.41 -5.67
CA VAL A 59 -0.68 -2.76 -6.14
C VAL A 59 -1.95 -3.42 -6.66
N LYS A 60 -1.89 -4.01 -7.83
CA LYS A 60 -2.98 -4.74 -8.46
C LYS A 60 -2.53 -6.14 -8.86
N ARG A 61 -3.24 -7.17 -8.38
CA ARG A 61 -3.07 -8.52 -8.90
C ARG A 61 -3.60 -8.56 -10.34
N LEU A 62 -2.83 -9.07 -11.26
CA LEU A 62 -3.25 -9.30 -12.64
C LEU A 62 -3.77 -10.72 -12.81
N ASP A 63 -2.97 -11.70 -12.37
CA ASP A 63 -3.28 -13.13 -12.42
C ASP A 63 -2.51 -13.91 -11.33
N ASP A 64 -2.44 -15.23 -11.44
CA ASP A 64 -1.72 -16.06 -10.48
C ASP A 64 -0.20 -15.91 -10.58
N ARG A 65 0.31 -15.47 -11.71
CA ARG A 65 1.73 -15.32 -12.00
C ARG A 65 2.24 -13.90 -11.88
N ARG A 66 1.37 -12.87 -12.06
CA ARG A 66 1.78 -11.46 -12.20
C ARG A 66 0.97 -10.53 -11.28
N TYR A 67 1.61 -9.45 -10.92
CA TYR A 67 0.97 -8.28 -10.32
C TYR A 67 1.56 -7.02 -10.96
N ALA A 68 0.89 -5.89 -10.81
CA ALA A 68 1.38 -4.61 -11.27
C ALA A 68 1.42 -3.61 -10.10
N ARG A 69 2.40 -2.70 -10.15
CA ARG A 69 2.45 -1.54 -9.27
C ARG A 69 2.28 -0.28 -10.11
N LYS A 70 1.44 0.61 -9.62
CA LYS A 70 1.25 1.92 -10.21
C LYS A 70 2.38 2.84 -9.78
N PHE A 71 3.06 3.43 -10.74
CA PHE A 71 4.03 4.51 -10.53
C PHE A 71 3.48 5.81 -11.08
N THR A 72 3.77 6.92 -10.41
CA THR A 72 3.30 8.27 -10.75
C THR A 72 4.37 9.29 -10.41
N PRO A 73 4.40 10.46 -11.07
CA PRO A 73 5.20 11.58 -10.60
C PRO A 73 4.89 11.89 -9.13
N ARG A 74 5.92 12.11 -8.34
CA ARG A 74 5.76 12.43 -6.93
C ARG A 74 5.23 13.85 -6.77
N ARG A 75 4.15 14.02 -6.03
CA ARG A 75 3.62 15.35 -5.72
C ARG A 75 4.54 16.06 -4.72
N ALA A 76 4.72 17.35 -4.89
CA ALA A 76 5.60 18.17 -4.04
C ALA A 76 5.21 18.15 -2.55
N ASP A 77 3.90 18.03 -2.27
CA ASP A 77 3.31 17.99 -0.93
C ASP A 77 3.23 16.58 -0.33
N SER A 78 3.63 15.54 -1.08
CA SER A 78 3.49 14.17 -0.63
C SER A 78 4.48 13.82 0.48
N ARG A 79 3.98 13.12 1.51
CA ARG A 79 4.81 12.70 2.65
C ARG A 79 5.86 11.67 2.24
N TRP A 80 7.02 11.78 2.83
CA TRP A 80 8.10 10.83 2.68
C TRP A 80 8.13 9.85 3.84
N SER A 81 8.06 8.54 3.57
CA SER A 81 8.35 7.54 4.58
C SER A 81 9.83 7.56 4.98
N THR A 82 10.14 7.14 6.20
CA THR A 82 11.53 7.02 6.67
C THR A 82 12.38 6.14 5.72
N ALA A 83 11.78 5.05 5.20
CA ALA A 83 12.46 4.16 4.27
C ALA A 83 12.80 4.87 2.95
N ASN A 84 11.85 5.61 2.35
CA ASN A 84 12.09 6.31 1.10
C ASN A 84 13.07 7.48 1.28
N ARG A 85 13.11 8.12 2.44
CA ARG A 85 14.13 9.14 2.75
C ARG A 85 15.53 8.55 2.80
N LYS A 86 15.70 7.40 3.45
CA LYS A 86 17.00 6.69 3.48
C LYS A 86 17.45 6.31 2.08
N ARG A 87 16.53 5.79 1.25
CA ARG A 87 16.81 5.48 -0.17
C ARG A 87 17.25 6.72 -0.94
N TYR A 88 16.45 7.79 -0.84
CA TYR A 88 16.75 9.05 -1.52
C TYR A 88 18.12 9.60 -1.13
N ALA A 89 18.46 9.58 0.16
CA ALA A 89 19.77 10.03 0.64
C ALA A 89 20.92 9.19 0.06
N ALA A 90 20.75 7.86 -0.01
CA ALA A 90 21.73 6.96 -0.62
C ALA A 90 21.87 7.21 -2.13
N LEU A 91 20.75 7.40 -2.85
CA LEU A 91 20.76 7.70 -4.28
C LEU A 91 21.40 9.07 -4.57
N LYS A 92 21.18 10.06 -3.70
CA LYS A 92 21.85 11.37 -3.80
C LYS A 92 23.35 11.25 -3.59
N ALA A 93 23.78 10.53 -2.55
CA ALA A 93 25.19 10.31 -2.25
C ALA A 93 25.94 9.56 -3.38
N SER A 94 25.26 8.66 -4.08
CA SER A 94 25.83 7.92 -5.22
C SER A 94 25.73 8.66 -6.56
N GLY A 95 25.21 9.90 -6.59
CA GLY A 95 25.07 10.68 -7.82
C GLY A 95 24.05 10.15 -8.83
N ARG A 96 23.18 9.23 -8.44
CA ARG A 96 22.20 8.59 -9.35
C ARG A 96 20.97 9.45 -9.65
N LEU A 97 20.66 10.44 -8.79
CA LEU A 97 19.48 11.29 -8.96
C LEU A 97 19.58 12.12 -10.24
N LYS A 98 18.48 12.18 -10.97
CA LYS A 98 18.31 13.07 -12.13
C LYS A 98 17.72 14.41 -11.70
N PRO A 99 17.77 15.47 -12.52
CA PRO A 99 17.21 16.78 -12.18
C PRO A 99 15.77 16.69 -11.64
N ALA A 100 14.89 15.94 -12.31
CA ALA A 100 13.51 15.71 -11.86
C ALA A 100 13.42 15.07 -10.45
N GLY A 101 14.33 14.16 -10.13
CA GLY A 101 14.42 13.56 -8.78
C GLY A 101 14.91 14.55 -7.73
N LEU A 102 15.84 15.43 -8.08
CA LEU A 102 16.34 16.48 -7.18
C LEU A 102 15.26 17.52 -6.87
N GLU A 103 14.42 17.90 -7.84
CA GLU A 103 13.29 18.81 -7.68
C GLU A 103 12.23 18.27 -6.70
N ARG A 104 12.11 16.96 -6.57
CA ARG A 104 11.16 16.28 -5.68
C ARG A 104 11.79 15.84 -4.35
N ALA A 105 12.88 16.48 -3.94
CA ALA A 105 13.58 16.20 -2.69
C ALA A 105 12.64 16.24 -1.47
N PRO A 106 12.90 15.42 -0.43
CA PRO A 106 12.18 15.53 0.83
C PRO A 106 12.48 16.88 1.48
N THR A 107 11.42 17.60 1.88
CA THR A 107 11.49 18.86 2.63
C THR A 107 11.01 18.66 4.06
N ASP A 108 11.25 19.62 4.94
CA ASP A 108 10.74 19.54 6.32
C ASP A 108 9.21 19.51 6.38
N ARG A 109 8.53 20.14 5.42
CA ARG A 109 7.05 20.08 5.30
C ARG A 109 6.54 18.68 4.95
N THR A 110 7.34 17.89 4.24
CA THR A 110 7.02 16.50 3.88
C THR A 110 7.48 15.50 4.94
N TYR A 111 8.11 16.00 6.01
CA TYR A 111 8.50 15.23 7.17
C TYR A 111 7.50 15.44 8.30
N GLY A 112 6.71 14.44 8.56
CA GLY A 112 5.90 14.40 9.76
C GLY A 112 5.92 12.98 10.31
N PRO A 113 5.72 12.79 11.62
CA PRO A 113 5.53 11.45 12.15
C PRO A 113 4.44 10.75 11.33
N PRO A 114 4.53 9.44 11.14
CA PRO A 114 3.41 8.70 10.57
C PRO A 114 2.15 9.12 11.34
N PRO A 115 0.98 9.20 10.68
CA PRO A 115 -0.26 9.45 11.39
C PRO A 115 -0.27 8.48 12.57
N PRO A 116 -0.69 8.93 13.77
CA PRO A 116 -0.74 8.05 14.93
C PRO A 116 -1.44 6.78 14.48
N ARG A 117 -0.78 5.64 14.67
CA ARG A 117 -1.46 4.36 14.52
C ARG A 117 -2.68 4.49 15.40
N LEU A 118 -3.87 4.32 14.84
CA LEU A 118 -5.07 4.17 15.65
C LEU A 118 -4.71 3.14 16.72
N GLU A 119 -4.48 3.63 17.94
CA GLU A 119 -4.34 2.77 19.11
C GLU A 119 -5.71 2.13 19.30
N LEU A 120 -5.84 0.96 18.73
CA LEU A 120 -7.06 0.20 18.92
C LEU A 120 -7.07 -0.27 20.35
N PRO A 121 -8.21 -0.13 21.04
CA PRO A 121 -8.33 -0.55 22.41
C PRO A 121 -7.79 -1.98 22.53
N SER A 122 -6.98 -2.22 23.54
CA SER A 122 -6.44 -3.55 23.87
C SER A 122 -7.55 -4.57 24.10
N LYS A 123 -8.75 -4.10 24.44
CA LYS A 123 -9.98 -4.88 24.60
C LYS A 123 -10.96 -4.58 23.47
N LEU A 124 -11.65 -5.63 23.04
CA LEU A 124 -12.72 -5.50 22.06
C LEU A 124 -13.82 -4.58 22.61
N PRO A 125 -14.30 -3.56 21.85
CA PRO A 125 -15.40 -2.71 22.27
C PRO A 125 -16.62 -3.56 22.69
N PRO A 126 -17.27 -3.26 23.83
CA PRO A 126 -18.33 -4.12 24.39
C PRO A 126 -19.49 -4.38 23.42
N TYR A 127 -19.86 -3.39 22.61
CA TYR A 127 -20.95 -3.53 21.65
C TYR A 127 -20.58 -4.47 20.46
N ILE A 128 -19.30 -4.50 20.04
CA ILE A 128 -18.81 -5.43 19.02
C ILE A 128 -18.78 -6.84 19.61
N GLU A 129 -18.27 -6.98 20.82
CA GLU A 129 -18.23 -8.27 21.53
C GLU A 129 -19.64 -8.85 21.71
N ALA A 130 -20.58 -8.06 22.20
CA ALA A 130 -21.98 -8.45 22.37
C ALA A 130 -22.63 -8.89 21.05
N ALA A 131 -22.32 -8.19 19.94
CA ALA A 131 -22.85 -8.54 18.63
C ALA A 131 -22.24 -9.83 18.08
N LEU A 132 -20.94 -10.06 18.29
CA LEU A 132 -20.27 -11.32 17.90
C LEU A 132 -20.80 -12.52 18.72
N ARG A 133 -21.01 -12.36 20.03
CA ARG A 133 -21.56 -13.41 20.90
C ARG A 133 -22.95 -13.90 20.47
N LYS A 134 -23.77 -13.03 19.84
CA LYS A 134 -25.07 -13.39 19.25
C LYS A 134 -24.95 -14.30 18.02
N ARG A 135 -23.74 -14.49 17.47
CA ARG A 135 -23.47 -15.29 16.27
C ARG A 135 -22.24 -16.16 16.45
N PRO A 136 -22.39 -17.36 17.05
CA PRO A 136 -21.24 -18.22 17.43
C PRO A 136 -20.28 -18.54 16.28
N ALA A 137 -20.78 -18.69 15.05
CA ALA A 137 -19.92 -18.92 13.87
C ALA A 137 -19.02 -17.71 13.56
N ALA A 138 -19.55 -16.48 13.68
CA ALA A 138 -18.76 -15.26 13.48
C ALA A 138 -17.75 -15.07 14.61
N LEU A 139 -18.11 -15.38 15.86
CA LEU A 139 -17.20 -15.29 17.00
C LEU A 139 -16.01 -16.23 16.83
N ARG A 140 -16.23 -17.51 16.56
CA ARG A 140 -15.17 -18.49 16.31
C ARG A 140 -14.24 -18.05 15.17
N CYS A 141 -14.82 -17.59 14.06
CA CYS A 141 -14.03 -17.09 12.95
C CYS A 141 -13.18 -15.87 13.35
N PHE A 142 -13.76 -14.92 14.10
CA PHE A 142 -13.05 -13.73 14.59
C PHE A 142 -11.90 -14.10 15.55
N GLU A 143 -12.10 -15.03 16.46
CA GLU A 143 -11.07 -15.50 17.42
C GLU A 143 -9.93 -16.26 16.72
N ALA A 144 -10.22 -16.94 15.62
CA ALA A 144 -9.22 -17.61 14.79
C ALA A 144 -8.37 -16.64 13.93
N LEU A 145 -8.80 -15.40 13.75
CA LEU A 145 -8.04 -14.40 13.00
C LEU A 145 -6.74 -14.00 13.73
N ALA A 146 -5.69 -13.72 12.98
CA ALA A 146 -4.47 -13.13 13.51
C ALA A 146 -4.78 -11.79 14.23
N PRO A 147 -4.04 -11.43 15.30
CA PRO A 147 -4.29 -10.18 16.05
C PRO A 147 -4.34 -8.92 15.18
N SER A 148 -3.52 -8.85 14.14
CA SER A 148 -3.53 -7.74 13.18
C SER A 148 -4.82 -7.66 12.37
N GLN A 149 -5.39 -8.80 11.99
CA GLN A 149 -6.66 -8.86 11.26
C GLN A 149 -7.83 -8.47 12.17
N ARG A 150 -7.87 -8.97 13.40
CA ARG A 150 -8.87 -8.57 14.42
C ARG A 150 -8.85 -7.05 14.61
N ARG A 151 -7.67 -6.45 14.77
CA ARG A 151 -7.52 -4.99 14.86
C ARG A 151 -8.09 -4.26 13.64
N ARG A 152 -7.87 -4.78 12.42
CA ARG A 152 -8.41 -4.17 11.19
C ARG A 152 -9.94 -4.15 11.17
N TYR A 153 -10.61 -5.22 11.62
CA TYR A 153 -12.07 -5.24 11.74
C TYR A 153 -12.57 -4.16 12.70
N VAL A 154 -11.99 -4.09 13.88
CA VAL A 154 -12.35 -3.08 14.89
C VAL A 154 -12.10 -1.67 14.35
N ALA A 155 -10.92 -1.41 13.79
CA ALA A 155 -10.58 -0.12 13.21
C ALA A 155 -11.54 0.31 12.11
N TRP A 156 -11.92 -0.60 11.24
CA TRP A 156 -12.84 -0.31 10.15
C TRP A 156 -14.25 0.04 10.68
N ILE A 157 -14.73 -0.63 11.70
CA ILE A 157 -16.01 -0.31 12.35
C ILE A 157 -15.92 1.04 13.06
N GLU A 158 -14.88 1.25 13.87
CA GLU A 158 -14.68 2.46 14.69
C GLU A 158 -14.37 3.71 13.85
N SER A 159 -13.79 3.58 12.66
CA SER A 159 -13.53 4.73 11.78
C SER A 159 -14.79 5.37 11.19
N ALA A 160 -15.97 4.79 11.41
CA ALA A 160 -17.23 5.38 10.99
C ALA A 160 -17.60 6.57 11.90
N LYS A 161 -17.79 7.75 11.31
CA LYS A 161 -18.18 8.98 12.04
C LYS A 161 -19.65 8.99 12.47
N ARG A 162 -20.52 8.25 11.75
CA ARG A 162 -21.96 8.19 12.02
C ARG A 162 -22.31 6.83 12.61
N GLU A 163 -23.12 6.82 13.66
CA GLU A 163 -23.56 5.58 14.33
C GLU A 163 -24.29 4.62 13.38
N GLU A 164 -25.10 5.13 12.48
CA GLU A 164 -25.74 4.33 11.43
C GLU A 164 -24.73 3.60 10.53
N THR A 165 -23.65 4.29 10.15
CA THR A 165 -22.56 3.69 9.35
C THR A 165 -21.79 2.65 10.17
N LYS A 166 -21.60 2.90 11.47
CA LYS A 166 -20.96 1.98 12.40
C LYS A 166 -21.77 0.69 12.54
N ALA A 167 -23.09 0.82 12.74
CA ALA A 167 -24.01 -0.31 12.82
C ALA A 167 -24.03 -1.13 11.52
N ARG A 168 -24.06 -0.48 10.37
CA ARG A 168 -24.00 -1.15 9.04
C ARG A 168 -22.70 -1.92 8.87
N ARG A 169 -21.56 -1.33 9.21
CA ARG A 169 -20.25 -2.00 9.13
C ARG A 169 -20.16 -3.19 10.07
N LEU A 170 -20.67 -3.06 11.29
CA LEU A 170 -20.73 -4.16 12.24
C LEU A 170 -21.56 -5.33 11.71
N LYS A 171 -22.74 -5.05 11.16
CA LYS A 171 -23.62 -6.07 10.53
C LYS A 171 -22.90 -6.78 9.38
N GLU A 172 -22.21 -6.03 8.53
CA GLU A 172 -21.44 -6.58 7.40
C GLU A 172 -20.26 -7.42 7.88
N ALA A 173 -19.51 -6.96 8.89
CA ALA A 173 -18.42 -7.72 9.49
C ALA A 173 -18.90 -9.09 10.01
N ILE A 174 -20.00 -9.10 10.77
CA ILE A 174 -20.58 -10.32 11.31
C ILE A 174 -21.04 -11.27 10.20
N ARG A 175 -21.66 -10.74 9.14
CA ARG A 175 -22.11 -11.52 7.98
C ARG A 175 -20.93 -12.22 7.29
N LEU A 176 -19.84 -11.49 7.06
CA LEU A 176 -18.64 -12.03 6.41
C LEU A 176 -17.95 -13.08 7.27
N LEU A 177 -17.77 -12.78 8.57
CA LEU A 177 -17.16 -13.71 9.51
C LEU A 177 -17.96 -15.00 9.67
N ALA A 178 -19.30 -14.91 9.72
CA ALA A 178 -20.16 -16.09 9.79
C ALA A 178 -20.08 -16.95 8.52
N ALA A 179 -19.76 -16.35 7.38
CA ALA A 179 -19.54 -17.05 6.11
C ALA A 179 -18.07 -17.50 5.90
N GLY A 180 -17.19 -17.36 6.89
CA GLY A 180 -15.76 -17.66 6.76
C GLY A 180 -15.02 -16.76 5.76
N LYS A 181 -15.61 -15.63 5.40
CA LYS A 181 -15.01 -14.67 4.45
C LYS A 181 -14.30 -13.54 5.19
N VAL A 182 -13.14 -13.16 4.69
CA VAL A 182 -12.36 -12.04 5.26
C VAL A 182 -12.81 -10.73 4.62
N LEU A 183 -12.86 -9.65 5.41
CA LEU A 183 -13.03 -8.29 4.88
C LEU A 183 -11.97 -8.01 3.82
N GLY A 184 -12.38 -7.75 2.59
CA GLY A 184 -11.54 -7.27 1.51
C GLY A 184 -11.16 -5.81 1.70
N LEU A 185 -10.56 -5.49 2.84
CA LEU A 185 -10.01 -4.15 3.09
C LEU A 185 -8.78 -3.97 2.20
N LYS A 186 -8.97 -3.14 1.16
CA LYS A 186 -7.88 -2.63 0.33
C LYS A 186 -7.01 -1.66 1.11
#